data_3fee5af182b5d540ff8123194e3d218d
#
_entry.id   3fee5af182b5d540ff8123194e3d218d
#
_cell.length_a   1.000
_cell.length_b   1.000
_cell.length_c   1.000
_cell.angle_alpha   90.00
_cell.angle_beta   90.00
_cell.angle_gamma   90.00
#
_symmetry.space_group_name_H-M   'P 1'
#
loop_
_entity.id
_entity.type
_entity.pdbx_description
1 polymer ?
#
loop_
_entity_poly.entity_id
_entity_poly.type
_entity_poly.pdbx_seq_one_letter_code
_entity_poly.pdbx_strand_id
1 'polypeptide(L)'
;TLFEPDSPDKGTSSGNAGVVSIASCVPTATPGTIASVPSMLLNPHGPLMIRWRHLPALSPWLFRLVLNAAPWRVQLNARKKAALLDHAYQNYEQILALTGLDHMMRRPGLLTVFETDRAWKRAQWIVDLIKNVGREIEILNEDEILQVEPGLERIFRHGFLTPESGHILNPGKLMNGLHDAFRAKGGTTVSERVLGIKDGHPEGVAIATANGEFIADRVVITAGAWSKQLLATIGVRVPLEAERGYHVMMQHPEPGLHHPINVFEDSMFLSPMEHGFRLTSGVELANIEAPPDFTRIRHMIPRALRAVKGLRGEQHRLWMGYRPSMPDSVPRLGPVLGHENIFVGFGGGHIGMTLGPTIGKITADLIANRKLEVELAPYAIRP
;
A
#
# COMPACT_ATOMS: atom_id res chain seq x y z
N THR A 1 18.40 -5.39 15.69
CA THR A 1 17.60 -4.39 16.42
C THR A 1 16.61 -3.72 15.48
N LEU A 2 15.38 -3.49 15.93
CA LEU A 2 14.32 -2.73 15.27
C LEU A 2 14.08 -1.43 16.05
N PHE A 3 14.14 -0.28 15.37
CA PHE A 3 13.71 0.99 15.94
C PHE A 3 12.29 1.28 15.48
N GLU A 4 11.34 1.31 16.40
CA GLU A 4 9.92 1.58 16.15
C GLU A 4 9.36 2.42 17.30
N PRO A 5 9.01 3.69 17.08
CA PRO A 5 8.59 4.59 18.17
C PRO A 5 7.20 4.25 18.73
N ASP A 6 6.38 3.55 17.95
CA ASP A 6 5.00 3.21 18.29
C ASP A 6 4.82 1.69 18.38
N SER A 7 3.66 1.25 18.86
CA SER A 7 3.25 -0.15 18.77
C SER A 7 3.06 -0.56 17.30
N PRO A 8 3.47 -1.78 16.87
CA PRO A 8 3.42 -2.23 15.48
C PRO A 8 2.02 -2.13 14.84
N ASP A 9 0.96 -2.28 15.64
CA ASP A 9 -0.44 -2.15 15.21
C ASP A 9 -0.91 -0.70 15.00
N LYS A 10 -0.06 0.30 15.27
CA LYS A 10 -0.33 1.72 14.99
C LYS A 10 0.25 2.18 13.66
N GLY A 11 1.13 1.39 13.07
CA GLY A 11 1.75 1.69 11.79
C GLY A 11 0.74 1.73 10.63
N THR A 12 1.18 2.30 9.50
CA THR A 12 0.34 2.47 8.29
C THR A 12 -0.24 1.14 7.77
N SER A 13 0.48 0.03 7.91
CA SER A 13 0.03 -1.30 7.48
C SER A 13 -1.22 -1.78 8.23
N SER A 14 -1.40 -1.41 9.49
CA SER A 14 -2.53 -1.85 10.34
C SER A 14 -3.87 -1.33 9.85
N GLY A 15 -3.89 -0.15 9.24
CA GLY A 15 -5.10 0.44 8.67
C GLY A 15 -5.35 0.11 7.21
N ASN A 16 -4.58 -0.79 6.62
CA ASN A 16 -4.75 -1.23 5.23
C ASN A 16 -6.10 -1.96 5.04
N ALA A 17 -6.60 -1.97 3.79
CA ALA A 17 -7.83 -2.69 3.41
C ALA A 17 -7.71 -4.23 3.53
N GLY A 18 -6.55 -4.76 3.91
CA GLY A 18 -6.30 -6.19 4.05
C GLY A 18 -6.02 -6.92 2.74
N VAL A 19 -6.12 -6.25 1.61
CA VAL A 19 -5.96 -6.89 0.29
C VAL A 19 -4.50 -7.24 0.01
N VAL A 20 -4.25 -8.49 -0.36
CA VAL A 20 -2.98 -9.00 -0.89
C VAL A 20 -3.25 -9.39 -2.35
N SER A 21 -2.85 -8.54 -3.30
CA SER A 21 -3.18 -8.76 -4.71
C SER A 21 -1.97 -8.68 -5.61
N ILE A 22 -1.64 -9.78 -6.26
CA ILE A 22 -0.59 -9.85 -7.28
C ILE A 22 -1.03 -9.21 -8.61
N ALA A 23 -2.33 -8.99 -8.82
CA ALA A 23 -2.87 -8.27 -9.97
C ALA A 23 -2.76 -6.74 -9.84
N SER A 24 -2.37 -6.21 -8.66
CA SER A 24 -2.24 -4.76 -8.41
C SER A 24 -0.97 -4.14 -9.02
N CYS A 25 -0.60 -4.56 -10.23
CA CYS A 25 0.58 -4.09 -10.94
C CYS A 25 0.42 -2.69 -11.56
N VAL A 26 -0.82 -2.21 -11.77
CA VAL A 26 -1.09 -0.92 -12.41
C VAL A 26 -0.52 0.23 -11.58
N PRO A 27 0.29 1.14 -12.18
CA PRO A 27 0.75 2.35 -11.48
C PRO A 27 -0.39 3.31 -11.16
N THR A 28 -0.23 4.12 -10.13
CA THR A 28 -1.22 5.14 -9.75
C THR A 28 -1.35 6.22 -10.82
N ALA A 29 -0.22 6.64 -11.40
CA ALA A 29 -0.18 7.62 -12.46
C ALA A 29 -0.45 6.96 -13.83
N THR A 30 -1.62 7.22 -14.39
CA THR A 30 -2.01 6.79 -15.73
C THR A 30 -2.60 7.96 -16.52
N PRO A 31 -2.64 7.90 -17.86
CA PRO A 31 -3.25 8.98 -18.64
C PRO A 31 -4.69 9.28 -18.19
N GLY A 32 -5.47 8.23 -17.91
CA GLY A 32 -6.86 8.38 -17.43
C GLY A 32 -6.95 9.00 -16.04
N THR A 33 -6.04 8.62 -15.12
CA THR A 33 -5.97 9.23 -13.79
C THR A 33 -5.64 10.71 -13.89
N ILE A 34 -4.60 11.09 -14.64
CA ILE A 34 -4.19 12.49 -14.79
C ILE A 34 -5.30 13.33 -15.44
N ALA A 35 -5.97 12.81 -16.48
CA ALA A 35 -7.10 13.51 -17.11
C ALA A 35 -8.29 13.72 -16.17
N SER A 36 -8.47 12.88 -15.15
CA SER A 36 -9.55 12.98 -14.17
C SER A 36 -9.21 13.86 -12.95
N VAL A 37 -7.93 14.22 -12.74
CA VAL A 37 -7.50 15.05 -11.59
C VAL A 37 -8.31 16.34 -11.46
N PRO A 38 -8.54 17.17 -12.51
CA PRO A 38 -9.31 18.41 -12.37
C PRO A 38 -10.73 18.15 -11.83
N SER A 39 -11.43 17.15 -12.36
CA SER A 39 -12.77 16.80 -11.89
C SER A 39 -12.79 16.25 -10.46
N MET A 40 -11.74 15.50 -10.06
CA MET A 40 -11.60 15.01 -8.69
C MET A 40 -11.35 16.14 -7.70
N LEU A 41 -10.55 17.14 -8.06
CA LEU A 41 -10.25 18.30 -7.21
C LEU A 41 -11.43 19.26 -7.08
N LEU A 42 -12.22 19.43 -8.15
CA LEU A 42 -13.43 20.26 -8.15
C LEU A 42 -14.58 19.62 -7.37
N ASN A 43 -14.55 18.30 -7.17
CA ASN A 43 -15.55 17.59 -6.38
C ASN A 43 -15.15 17.63 -4.89
N PRO A 44 -15.88 18.37 -4.02
CA PRO A 44 -15.56 18.41 -2.59
C PRO A 44 -15.67 17.05 -1.90
N HIS A 45 -16.39 16.10 -2.50
CA HIS A 45 -16.56 14.73 -2.03
C HIS A 45 -15.72 13.72 -2.83
N GLY A 46 -14.86 14.21 -3.74
CA GLY A 46 -14.02 13.35 -4.59
C GLY A 46 -12.93 12.61 -3.80
N PRO A 47 -12.32 11.57 -4.40
CA PRO A 47 -11.34 10.75 -3.71
C PRO A 47 -9.96 11.42 -3.55
N LEU A 48 -9.71 12.54 -4.24
CA LEU A 48 -8.42 13.24 -4.20
C LEU A 48 -8.54 14.60 -3.51
N MET A 49 -7.65 14.87 -2.55
CA MET A 49 -7.48 16.18 -1.91
C MET A 49 -6.01 16.61 -1.93
N ILE A 50 -5.77 17.88 -2.22
CA ILE A 50 -4.44 18.50 -2.09
C ILE A 50 -4.57 19.65 -1.10
N ARG A 51 -3.75 19.64 -0.06
CA ARG A 51 -3.59 20.81 0.83
C ARG A 51 -2.80 21.90 0.11
N TRP A 52 -3.44 22.96 -0.34
CA TRP A 52 -2.84 24.00 -1.19
C TRP A 52 -1.55 24.60 -0.61
N ARG A 53 -1.46 24.71 0.71
CA ARG A 53 -0.23 25.16 1.39
C ARG A 53 0.96 24.23 1.17
N HIS A 54 0.72 22.95 0.88
CA HIS A 54 1.76 21.95 0.61
C HIS A 54 2.16 21.89 -0.88
N LEU A 55 1.37 22.51 -1.76
CA LEU A 55 1.57 22.42 -3.21
C LEU A 55 2.97 22.85 -3.69
N PRO A 56 3.61 23.92 -3.17
CA PRO A 56 4.96 24.29 -3.60
C PRO A 56 6.00 23.18 -3.35
N ALA A 57 5.94 22.56 -2.17
CA ALA A 57 6.86 21.46 -1.82
C ALA A 57 6.53 20.18 -2.59
N LEU A 58 5.27 19.96 -2.93
CA LEU A 58 4.76 18.81 -3.65
C LEU A 58 5.01 18.91 -5.18
N SER A 59 5.16 20.09 -5.74
CA SER A 59 5.19 20.31 -7.18
C SER A 59 6.26 19.53 -7.93
N PRO A 60 7.50 19.30 -7.42
CA PRO A 60 8.48 18.47 -8.11
C PRO A 60 8.06 17.01 -8.21
N TRP A 61 7.37 16.50 -7.17
CA TRP A 61 6.84 15.15 -7.15
C TRP A 61 5.68 15.00 -8.14
N LEU A 62 4.74 15.96 -8.16
CA LEU A 62 3.61 15.99 -9.10
C LEU A 62 4.10 16.05 -10.55
N PHE A 63 5.11 16.85 -10.84
CA PHE A 63 5.70 16.91 -12.18
C PHE A 63 6.25 15.53 -12.61
N ARG A 64 6.99 14.85 -11.73
CA ARG A 64 7.47 13.49 -11.99
C ARG A 64 6.32 12.49 -12.12
N LEU A 65 5.25 12.63 -11.34
CA LEU A 65 4.05 11.79 -11.43
C LEU A 65 3.42 11.92 -12.83
N VAL A 66 3.22 13.14 -13.32
CA VAL A 66 2.68 13.41 -14.68
C VAL A 66 3.59 12.81 -15.76
N LEU A 67 4.88 12.95 -15.65
CA LEU A 67 5.83 12.35 -16.60
C LEU A 67 5.73 10.81 -16.61
N ASN A 68 5.46 10.20 -15.46
CA ASN A 68 5.30 8.74 -15.35
C ASN A 68 3.95 8.24 -15.86
N ALA A 69 2.98 9.12 -16.13
CA ALA A 69 1.71 8.76 -16.73
C ALA A 69 1.78 8.50 -18.25
N ALA A 70 2.93 8.74 -18.91
CA ALA A 70 3.10 8.39 -20.31
C ALA A 70 2.87 6.88 -20.54
N PRO A 71 2.10 6.46 -21.59
CA PRO A 71 1.68 5.06 -21.75
C PRO A 71 2.81 4.04 -21.69
N TRP A 72 3.93 4.34 -22.34
CA TRP A 72 5.11 3.45 -22.33
C TRP A 72 5.74 3.33 -20.92
N ARG A 73 5.73 4.40 -20.11
CA ARG A 73 6.21 4.37 -18.72
C ARG A 73 5.25 3.59 -17.82
N VAL A 74 3.96 3.75 -18.03
CA VAL A 74 2.95 2.95 -17.32
C VAL A 74 3.18 1.46 -17.54
N GLN A 75 3.38 1.03 -18.80
CA GLN A 75 3.70 -0.37 -19.11
C GLN A 75 5.01 -0.84 -18.48
N LEU A 76 6.07 -0.02 -18.58
CA LEU A 76 7.37 -0.34 -17.98
C LEU A 76 7.27 -0.48 -16.45
N ASN A 77 6.60 0.45 -15.79
CA ASN A 77 6.44 0.45 -14.34
C ASN A 77 5.51 -0.67 -13.88
N ALA A 78 4.47 -1.00 -14.66
CA ALA A 78 3.62 -2.16 -14.39
C ALA A 78 4.41 -3.48 -14.42
N ARG A 79 5.30 -3.66 -15.41
CA ARG A 79 6.18 -4.85 -15.49
C ARG A 79 7.13 -4.94 -14.31
N LYS A 80 7.75 -3.82 -13.89
CA LYS A 80 8.60 -3.79 -12.70
C LYS A 80 7.84 -4.19 -11.43
N LYS A 81 6.62 -3.66 -11.26
CA LYS A 81 5.77 -4.05 -10.12
C LYS A 81 5.37 -5.52 -10.20
N ALA A 82 4.97 -6.00 -11.39
CA ALA A 82 4.59 -7.40 -11.60
C ALA A 82 5.73 -8.36 -11.20
N ALA A 83 6.98 -8.07 -11.57
CA ALA A 83 8.13 -8.89 -11.23
C ALA A 83 8.35 -9.04 -9.71
N LEU A 84 8.04 -8.02 -8.89
CA LEU A 84 8.05 -8.17 -7.43
C LEU A 84 6.81 -8.91 -6.91
N LEU A 85 5.66 -8.68 -7.55
CA LEU A 85 4.39 -9.30 -7.18
C LEU A 85 4.35 -10.79 -7.49
N ASP A 86 5.13 -11.27 -8.47
CA ASP A 86 5.26 -12.70 -8.81
C ASP A 86 5.68 -13.56 -7.61
N HIS A 87 6.48 -12.99 -6.72
CA HIS A 87 6.99 -13.66 -5.53
C HIS A 87 6.15 -13.41 -4.26
N ALA A 88 5.10 -12.56 -4.35
CA ALA A 88 4.41 -12.07 -3.15
C ALA A 88 3.75 -13.20 -2.35
N TYR A 89 3.03 -14.12 -3.00
CA TYR A 89 2.36 -15.20 -2.28
C TYR A 89 3.33 -16.22 -1.70
N GLN A 90 4.32 -16.63 -2.46
CA GLN A 90 5.34 -17.56 -1.97
C GLN A 90 6.03 -16.99 -0.72
N ASN A 91 6.36 -15.70 -0.74
CA ASN A 91 7.00 -15.04 0.39
C ASN A 91 6.05 -14.84 1.58
N TYR A 92 4.74 -14.61 1.30
CA TYR A 92 3.73 -14.63 2.36
C TYR A 92 3.63 -16.00 3.01
N GLU A 93 3.47 -17.07 2.25
CA GLU A 93 3.38 -18.44 2.76
C GLU A 93 4.61 -18.78 3.61
N GLN A 94 5.79 -18.45 3.13
CA GLN A 94 7.04 -18.70 3.87
C GLN A 94 7.07 -17.95 5.21
N ILE A 95 6.79 -16.64 5.22
CA ILE A 95 6.88 -15.87 6.47
C ILE A 95 5.77 -16.25 7.45
N LEU A 96 4.56 -16.52 6.98
CA LEU A 96 3.43 -16.93 7.82
C LEU A 96 3.70 -18.30 8.45
N ALA A 97 4.18 -19.28 7.68
CA ALA A 97 4.58 -20.59 8.19
C ALA A 97 5.71 -20.50 9.22
N LEU A 98 6.75 -19.70 8.94
CA LEU A 98 7.87 -19.48 9.86
C LEU A 98 7.47 -18.80 11.17
N THR A 99 6.36 -18.12 11.20
CA THR A 99 5.86 -17.35 12.36
C THR A 99 4.60 -17.94 12.98
N GLY A 100 4.03 -19.03 12.42
CA GLY A 100 2.79 -19.65 12.90
C GLY A 100 1.53 -18.81 12.67
N LEU A 101 1.56 -17.93 11.67
CA LEU A 101 0.50 -16.97 11.34
C LEU A 101 -0.29 -17.33 10.08
N ASP A 102 -0.23 -18.59 9.61
CA ASP A 102 -0.88 -19.05 8.37
C ASP A 102 -2.40 -18.76 8.37
N HIS A 103 -3.03 -18.86 9.53
CA HIS A 103 -4.45 -18.61 9.71
C HIS A 103 -4.88 -17.15 9.48
N MET A 104 -3.92 -16.22 9.36
CA MET A 104 -4.20 -14.78 9.19
C MET A 104 -4.57 -14.41 7.75
N MET A 105 -4.25 -15.25 6.76
CA MET A 105 -4.51 -14.97 5.35
C MET A 105 -5.56 -15.94 4.77
N ARG A 106 -6.54 -15.39 4.06
CA ARG A 106 -7.50 -16.13 3.23
C ARG A 106 -7.30 -15.76 1.76
N ARG A 107 -7.81 -16.59 0.84
CA ARG A 107 -7.73 -16.35 -0.61
C ARG A 107 -9.13 -16.31 -1.25
N PRO A 108 -9.96 -15.33 -0.95
CA PRO A 108 -11.28 -15.22 -1.53
C PRO A 108 -11.27 -14.67 -2.96
N GLY A 109 -10.18 -14.05 -3.40
CA GLY A 109 -10.15 -13.19 -4.59
C GLY A 109 -10.40 -11.71 -4.22
N LEU A 110 -10.25 -10.83 -5.22
CA LEU A 110 -10.61 -9.40 -5.14
C LEU A 110 -11.64 -9.12 -6.23
N LEU A 111 -12.82 -8.69 -5.85
CA LEU A 111 -13.88 -8.31 -6.78
C LEU A 111 -13.82 -6.79 -7.05
N THR A 112 -13.66 -6.40 -8.32
CA THR A 112 -13.78 -5.01 -8.77
C THR A 112 -15.09 -4.83 -9.49
N VAL A 113 -15.89 -3.84 -9.11
CA VAL A 113 -17.24 -3.61 -9.61
C VAL A 113 -17.43 -2.21 -10.20
N PHE A 114 -18.35 -2.10 -11.15
CA PHE A 114 -18.66 -0.89 -11.93
C PHE A 114 -20.16 -0.69 -12.00
N GLU A 115 -20.63 0.51 -11.69
CA GLU A 115 -22.05 0.87 -11.77
C GLU A 115 -22.45 1.21 -13.22
N THR A 116 -21.51 1.77 -14.01
CA THR A 116 -21.83 2.34 -15.33
C THR A 116 -21.01 1.72 -16.46
N ASP A 117 -21.65 1.58 -17.65
CA ASP A 117 -20.96 1.16 -18.88
C ASP A 117 -19.80 2.09 -19.24
N ARG A 118 -19.91 3.38 -18.90
CA ARG A 118 -18.85 4.37 -19.14
C ARG A 118 -17.61 4.07 -18.31
N ALA A 119 -17.76 3.76 -17.03
CA ALA A 119 -16.64 3.42 -16.17
C ALA A 119 -16.00 2.09 -16.59
N TRP A 120 -16.82 1.10 -16.93
CA TRP A 120 -16.38 -0.18 -17.48
C TRP A 120 -15.55 -0.03 -18.75
N LYS A 121 -16.06 0.73 -19.75
CA LYS A 121 -15.30 1.03 -20.98
C LYS A 121 -13.97 1.73 -20.70
N ARG A 122 -13.94 2.63 -19.72
CA ARG A 122 -12.70 3.31 -19.31
C ARG A 122 -11.71 2.38 -18.62
N ALA A 123 -12.17 1.30 -18.00
CA ALA A 123 -11.33 0.34 -17.29
C ALA A 123 -10.77 -0.79 -18.16
N GLN A 124 -11.22 -0.94 -19.42
CA GLN A 124 -10.79 -2.05 -20.30
C GLN A 124 -9.27 -2.12 -20.46
N TRP A 125 -8.59 -0.98 -20.62
CA TRP A 125 -7.14 -0.95 -20.74
C TRP A 125 -6.43 -1.45 -19.46
N ILE A 126 -7.06 -1.30 -18.28
CA ILE A 126 -6.57 -1.84 -17.01
C ILE A 126 -6.65 -3.37 -17.04
N VAL A 127 -7.79 -3.90 -17.49
CA VAL A 127 -8.01 -5.33 -17.68
C VAL A 127 -6.96 -5.90 -18.63
N ASP A 128 -6.75 -5.25 -19.77
CA ASP A 128 -5.74 -5.65 -20.75
C ASP A 128 -4.32 -5.61 -20.17
N LEU A 129 -4.00 -4.56 -19.43
CA LEU A 129 -2.69 -4.44 -18.80
C LEU A 129 -2.43 -5.56 -17.77
N ILE A 130 -3.43 -5.90 -16.96
CA ILE A 130 -3.35 -6.97 -15.97
C ILE A 130 -3.19 -8.34 -16.68
N LYS A 131 -3.97 -8.60 -17.75
CA LYS A 131 -3.81 -9.81 -18.58
C LYS A 131 -2.44 -9.89 -19.26
N ASN A 132 -1.94 -8.76 -19.77
CA ASN A 132 -0.64 -8.69 -20.45
C ASN A 132 0.57 -8.94 -19.54
N VAL A 133 0.39 -8.84 -18.22
CA VAL A 133 1.41 -9.27 -17.22
C VAL A 133 1.14 -10.68 -16.69
N GLY A 134 0.24 -11.45 -17.36
CA GLY A 134 0.02 -12.86 -17.07
C GLY A 134 -0.89 -13.13 -15.86
N ARG A 135 -1.78 -12.20 -15.49
CA ARG A 135 -2.71 -12.40 -14.36
C ARG A 135 -4.06 -12.86 -14.82
N GLU A 136 -4.67 -13.72 -14.04
CA GLU A 136 -6.01 -14.24 -14.28
C GLU A 136 -7.07 -13.20 -13.89
N ILE A 137 -8.06 -13.04 -14.74
CA ILE A 137 -9.23 -12.18 -14.55
C ILE A 137 -10.46 -12.90 -15.06
N GLU A 138 -11.47 -13.00 -14.23
CA GLU A 138 -12.81 -13.44 -14.59
C GLU A 138 -13.72 -12.22 -14.76
N ILE A 139 -14.26 -12.02 -15.97
CA ILE A 139 -15.20 -10.92 -16.26
C ILE A 139 -16.59 -11.38 -15.82
N LEU A 140 -17.31 -10.49 -15.12
CA LEU A 140 -18.61 -10.79 -14.53
C LEU A 140 -19.65 -9.77 -15.00
N ASN A 141 -20.83 -10.25 -15.37
CA ASN A 141 -22.03 -9.46 -15.55
C ASN A 141 -22.77 -9.24 -14.22
N GLU A 142 -23.88 -8.51 -14.24
CA GLU A 142 -24.68 -8.15 -13.07
C GLU A 142 -25.14 -9.37 -12.26
N ASP A 143 -25.65 -10.42 -12.91
CA ASP A 143 -26.15 -11.61 -12.24
C ASP A 143 -25.00 -12.47 -11.65
N GLU A 144 -23.89 -12.58 -12.37
CA GLU A 144 -22.69 -13.27 -11.91
C GLU A 144 -22.05 -12.56 -10.72
N ILE A 145 -22.04 -11.21 -10.69
CA ILE A 145 -21.60 -10.44 -9.51
C ILE A 145 -22.41 -10.82 -8.29
N LEU A 146 -23.74 -10.91 -8.39
CA LEU A 146 -24.61 -11.26 -7.27
C LEU A 146 -24.53 -12.73 -6.88
N GLN A 147 -24.14 -13.63 -7.79
CA GLN A 147 -23.84 -15.03 -7.48
C GLN A 147 -22.54 -15.15 -6.69
N VAL A 148 -21.50 -14.42 -7.08
CA VAL A 148 -20.19 -14.39 -6.41
C VAL A 148 -20.28 -13.68 -5.07
N GLU A 149 -21.02 -12.56 -5.00
CA GLU A 149 -21.13 -11.72 -3.80
C GLU A 149 -22.59 -11.32 -3.52
N PRO A 150 -23.38 -12.20 -2.89
CA PRO A 150 -24.81 -11.94 -2.60
C PRO A 150 -25.06 -10.78 -1.65
N GLY A 151 -24.02 -10.35 -0.88
CA GLY A 151 -24.08 -9.22 0.03
C GLY A 151 -24.08 -7.85 -0.65
N LEU A 152 -23.86 -7.78 -1.97
CA LEU A 152 -23.96 -6.52 -2.73
C LEU A 152 -25.40 -6.22 -3.15
N GLU A 153 -25.71 -4.94 -3.25
CA GLU A 153 -26.94 -4.44 -3.87
C GLU A 153 -26.87 -4.56 -5.41
N ARG A 154 -28.02 -4.70 -6.05
CA ARG A 154 -28.14 -4.80 -7.53
C ARG A 154 -27.98 -3.40 -8.20
N ILE A 155 -26.79 -2.83 -8.06
CA ILE A 155 -26.43 -1.53 -8.66
C ILE A 155 -25.21 -1.62 -9.58
N PHE A 156 -24.50 -2.73 -9.55
CA PHE A 156 -23.28 -2.94 -10.33
C PHE A 156 -23.59 -3.76 -11.59
N ARG A 157 -23.29 -3.20 -12.77
CA ARG A 157 -23.57 -3.80 -14.06
C ARG A 157 -22.43 -4.66 -14.60
N HIS A 158 -21.22 -4.32 -14.24
CA HIS A 158 -20.01 -5.00 -14.68
C HIS A 158 -19.07 -5.22 -13.52
N GLY A 159 -18.29 -6.27 -13.61
CA GLY A 159 -17.22 -6.54 -12.65
C GLY A 159 -16.13 -7.40 -13.23
N PHE A 160 -15.08 -7.54 -12.48
CA PHE A 160 -14.12 -8.62 -12.68
C PHE A 160 -13.59 -9.10 -11.33
N LEU A 161 -13.38 -10.40 -11.26
CA LEU A 161 -12.72 -11.06 -10.14
C LEU A 161 -11.27 -11.34 -10.51
N THR A 162 -10.35 -11.06 -9.59
CA THR A 162 -8.96 -11.53 -9.62
C THR A 162 -8.83 -12.65 -8.60
N PRO A 163 -9.01 -13.93 -8.99
CA PRO A 163 -9.16 -15.06 -8.07
C PRO A 163 -7.91 -15.32 -7.23
N GLU A 164 -6.73 -15.00 -7.77
CA GLU A 164 -5.46 -15.15 -7.08
C GLU A 164 -5.24 -14.16 -5.92
N SER A 165 -6.17 -13.22 -5.68
CA SER A 165 -6.00 -12.23 -4.60
C SER A 165 -6.33 -12.81 -3.23
N GLY A 166 -5.50 -12.48 -2.23
CA GLY A 166 -5.69 -12.84 -0.83
C GLY A 166 -6.24 -11.68 0.00
N HIS A 167 -6.61 -11.99 1.23
CA HIS A 167 -7.12 -11.05 2.19
C HIS A 167 -6.66 -11.36 3.61
N ILE A 168 -6.12 -10.36 4.29
CA ILE A 168 -5.74 -10.38 5.70
C ILE A 168 -6.88 -9.74 6.51
N LEU A 169 -7.58 -10.54 7.31
CA LEU A 169 -8.74 -10.07 8.07
C LEU A 169 -8.39 -9.06 9.17
N ASN A 170 -7.18 -9.11 9.69
CA ASN A 170 -6.70 -8.19 10.72
C ASN A 170 -5.22 -7.85 10.50
N PRO A 171 -4.92 -6.81 9.69
CA PRO A 171 -3.55 -6.38 9.45
C PRO A 171 -2.80 -5.96 10.72
N GLY A 172 -3.47 -5.35 11.70
CA GLY A 172 -2.84 -4.97 12.97
C GLY A 172 -2.36 -6.18 13.77
N LYS A 173 -3.20 -7.22 13.85
CA LYS A 173 -2.83 -8.49 14.52
C LYS A 173 -1.68 -9.19 13.79
N LEU A 174 -1.67 -9.14 12.44
CA LEU A 174 -0.54 -9.64 11.66
C LEU A 174 0.76 -8.90 12.00
N MET A 175 0.74 -7.56 12.08
CA MET A 175 1.93 -6.78 12.42
C MET A 175 2.45 -7.12 13.83
N ASN A 176 1.56 -7.22 14.82
CA ASN A 176 1.94 -7.64 16.17
C ASN A 176 2.53 -9.07 16.18
N GLY A 177 1.89 -10.02 15.50
CA GLY A 177 2.39 -11.40 15.43
C GLY A 177 3.77 -11.52 14.75
N LEU A 178 4.02 -10.77 13.68
CA LEU A 178 5.34 -10.70 13.05
C LEU A 178 6.39 -10.08 13.97
N HIS A 179 6.02 -9.05 14.73
CA HIS A 179 6.91 -8.43 15.71
C HIS A 179 7.23 -9.39 16.88
N ASP A 180 6.23 -10.12 17.38
CA ASP A 180 6.42 -11.11 18.44
C ASP A 180 7.34 -12.25 17.96
N ALA A 181 7.15 -12.72 16.72
CA ALA A 181 8.01 -13.72 16.11
C ALA A 181 9.46 -13.21 15.93
N PHE A 182 9.64 -11.93 15.57
CA PHE A 182 10.96 -11.29 15.50
C PHE A 182 11.64 -11.31 16.87
N ARG A 183 10.92 -10.93 17.95
CA ARG A 183 11.45 -10.96 19.31
C ARG A 183 11.76 -12.37 19.79
N ALA A 184 10.89 -13.33 19.51
CA ALA A 184 11.09 -14.73 19.86
C ALA A 184 12.34 -15.33 19.20
N LYS A 185 12.76 -14.80 18.05
CA LYS A 185 14.02 -15.16 17.37
C LYS A 185 15.24 -14.37 17.84
N GLY A 186 15.16 -13.66 18.96
CA GLY A 186 16.25 -12.87 19.55
C GLY A 186 16.36 -11.43 19.03
N GLY A 187 15.40 -10.96 18.26
CA GLY A 187 15.33 -9.57 17.82
C GLY A 187 15.06 -8.61 19.00
N THR A 188 15.74 -7.47 19.01
CA THR A 188 15.57 -6.41 20.02
C THR A 188 14.80 -5.25 19.43
N THR A 189 13.83 -4.70 20.15
CA THR A 189 13.07 -3.50 19.76
C THR A 189 13.46 -2.33 20.67
N VAL A 190 13.76 -1.20 20.05
CA VAL A 190 13.99 0.09 20.70
C VAL A 190 12.80 0.99 20.35
N SER A 191 12.01 1.36 21.38
CA SER A 191 10.81 2.21 21.20
C SER A 191 11.19 3.69 21.10
N GLU A 192 12.02 4.01 20.11
CA GLU A 192 12.53 5.34 19.84
C GLU A 192 12.46 5.69 18.36
N ARG A 193 12.25 6.96 18.11
CA ARG A 193 12.32 7.50 16.76
C ARG A 193 13.78 7.74 16.36
N VAL A 194 14.19 7.20 15.22
CA VAL A 194 15.47 7.54 14.60
C VAL A 194 15.36 8.96 14.02
N LEU A 195 16.23 9.85 14.46
CA LEU A 195 16.29 11.26 14.03
C LEU A 195 17.25 11.46 12.85
N GLY A 196 18.27 10.62 12.77
CA GLY A 196 19.27 10.69 11.70
C GLY A 196 20.16 9.46 11.65
N ILE A 197 20.86 9.34 10.54
CA ILE A 197 21.84 8.30 10.27
C ILE A 197 23.12 9.00 9.83
N LYS A 198 24.28 8.49 10.26
CA LYS A 198 25.59 8.97 9.83
C LYS A 198 26.43 7.79 9.39
N ASP A 199 26.86 7.83 8.14
CA ASP A 199 27.79 6.86 7.58
C ASP A 199 29.25 7.29 7.84
N GLY A 200 30.19 6.33 7.74
CA GLY A 200 31.62 6.60 7.92
C GLY A 200 32.08 6.62 9.37
N HIS A 201 31.31 6.09 10.32
CA HIS A 201 31.81 5.81 11.67
C HIS A 201 32.78 4.63 11.63
N PRO A 202 33.92 4.65 12.38
CA PRO A 202 34.94 3.58 12.34
C PRO A 202 34.39 2.17 12.61
N GLU A 203 33.35 2.08 13.43
CA GLU A 203 32.72 0.81 13.85
C GLU A 203 31.43 0.48 13.09
N GLY A 204 31.05 1.24 12.04
CA GLY A 204 29.85 0.97 11.24
C GLY A 204 29.02 2.21 10.91
N VAL A 205 27.72 2.12 11.07
CA VAL A 205 26.75 3.21 10.82
C VAL A 205 26.18 3.69 12.13
N ALA A 206 26.28 5.00 12.40
CA ALA A 206 25.72 5.61 13.59
C ALA A 206 24.24 5.98 13.37
N ILE A 207 23.40 5.66 14.36
CA ILE A 207 21.95 5.87 14.37
C ILE A 207 21.63 6.79 15.54
N ALA A 208 21.19 8.01 15.26
CA ALA A 208 20.87 9.00 16.27
C ALA A 208 19.39 8.94 16.66
N THR A 209 19.13 8.93 17.97
CA THR A 209 17.80 9.06 18.57
C THR A 209 17.77 10.24 19.55
N ALA A 210 16.65 10.49 20.21
CA ALA A 210 16.56 11.53 21.23
C ALA A 210 17.35 11.17 22.50
N ASN A 211 17.58 9.88 22.78
CA ASN A 211 18.19 9.39 24.01
C ASN A 211 19.64 8.95 23.85
N GLY A 212 20.19 9.01 22.63
CA GLY A 212 21.58 8.66 22.38
C GLY A 212 21.86 8.19 20.96
N GLU A 213 23.06 7.68 20.78
CA GLU A 213 23.56 7.14 19.52
C GLU A 213 23.81 5.64 19.65
N PHE A 214 23.43 4.91 18.59
CA PHE A 214 23.63 3.47 18.45
C PHE A 214 24.54 3.22 17.25
N ILE A 215 25.41 2.24 17.34
CA ILE A 215 26.26 1.83 16.23
C ILE A 215 25.78 0.44 15.73
N ALA A 216 25.73 0.28 14.42
CA ALA A 216 25.37 -0.98 13.77
C ALA A 216 26.25 -1.24 12.56
N ASP A 217 26.61 -2.51 12.31
CA ASP A 217 27.38 -2.91 11.13
C ASP A 217 26.62 -2.56 9.85
N ARG A 218 25.31 -2.72 9.85
CA ARG A 218 24.44 -2.46 8.69
C ARG A 218 23.10 -1.88 9.13
N VAL A 219 22.57 -0.98 8.32
CA VAL A 219 21.26 -0.33 8.55
C VAL A 219 20.35 -0.57 7.36
N VAL A 220 19.11 -0.95 7.65
CA VAL A 220 18.04 -1.05 6.65
C VAL A 220 16.98 0.00 6.92
N ILE A 221 16.78 0.93 6.00
CA ILE A 221 15.77 1.98 6.10
C ILE A 221 14.46 1.48 5.51
N THR A 222 13.52 1.12 6.37
CA THR A 222 12.16 0.68 6.04
C THR A 222 11.09 1.56 6.68
N ALA A 223 11.43 2.83 6.95
CA ALA A 223 10.61 3.77 7.71
C ALA A 223 9.43 4.37 6.91
N GLY A 224 8.96 3.67 5.86
CA GLY A 224 7.80 4.08 5.08
C GLY A 224 7.92 5.52 4.55
N ALA A 225 6.96 6.37 4.84
CA ALA A 225 6.94 7.76 4.40
C ALA A 225 8.08 8.62 5.03
N TRP A 226 8.63 8.21 6.16
CA TRP A 226 9.74 8.90 6.84
C TRP A 226 11.12 8.53 6.28
N SER A 227 11.22 7.53 5.41
CA SER A 227 12.50 7.14 4.78
C SER A 227 13.16 8.30 4.03
N LYS A 228 12.38 9.23 3.44
CA LYS A 228 12.88 10.43 2.78
C LYS A 228 13.71 11.31 3.74
N GLN A 229 13.23 11.49 4.97
CA GLN A 229 13.88 12.32 5.99
C GLN A 229 15.18 11.68 6.47
N LEU A 230 15.18 10.37 6.71
CA LEU A 230 16.38 9.64 7.14
C LEU A 230 17.44 9.62 6.05
N LEU A 231 17.09 9.38 4.80
CA LEU A 231 18.03 9.42 3.67
C LEU A 231 18.65 10.81 3.46
N ALA A 232 17.88 11.87 3.75
CA ALA A 232 18.40 13.23 3.64
C ALA A 232 19.54 13.51 4.63
N THR A 233 19.61 12.83 5.78
CA THR A 233 20.69 13.00 6.77
C THR A 233 22.05 12.48 6.27
N ILE A 234 22.05 11.58 5.31
CA ILE A 234 23.24 11.07 4.62
C ILE A 234 23.39 11.67 3.21
N GLY A 235 22.72 12.79 2.91
CA GLY A 235 22.83 13.51 1.64
C GLY A 235 22.04 12.90 0.46
N VAL A 236 21.30 11.81 0.69
CA VAL A 236 20.55 11.11 -0.37
C VAL A 236 19.14 11.68 -0.49
N ARG A 237 18.77 12.13 -1.69
CA ARG A 237 17.44 12.69 -1.98
C ARG A 237 16.60 11.72 -2.80
N VAL A 238 15.37 11.47 -2.34
CA VAL A 238 14.41 10.59 -3.03
C VAL A 238 13.08 11.31 -3.24
N PRO A 239 12.43 11.10 -4.40
CA PRO A 239 11.12 11.69 -4.69
C PRO A 239 10.02 10.85 -4.02
N LEU A 240 10.03 10.78 -2.72
CA LEU A 240 9.04 10.07 -1.91
C LEU A 240 8.08 11.10 -1.31
N GLU A 241 6.78 10.86 -1.41
CA GLU A 241 5.75 11.65 -0.74
C GLU A 241 4.77 10.76 0.05
N ALA A 242 4.20 11.33 1.10
CA ALA A 242 3.20 10.68 1.91
C ALA A 242 1.81 10.91 1.30
N GLU A 243 1.21 9.87 0.72
CA GLU A 243 -0.20 9.88 0.38
C GLU A 243 -1.03 9.42 1.58
N ARG A 244 -1.79 10.31 2.17
CA ARG A 244 -2.62 10.01 3.33
C ARG A 244 -3.88 9.29 2.89
N GLY A 245 -4.11 8.11 3.46
CA GLY A 245 -5.29 7.30 3.22
C GLY A 245 -6.13 7.17 4.47
N TYR A 246 -7.43 7.03 4.30
CA TYR A 246 -8.40 7.03 5.37
C TYR A 246 -9.24 5.77 5.37
N HIS A 247 -9.65 5.33 6.56
CA HIS A 247 -10.71 4.35 6.68
C HIS A 247 -11.68 4.67 7.83
N VAL A 248 -12.87 4.10 7.71
CA VAL A 248 -13.83 3.98 8.81
C VAL A 248 -14.15 2.51 9.03
N MET A 249 -14.14 2.10 10.30
CA MET A 249 -14.68 0.82 10.71
C MET A 249 -16.17 0.95 11.02
N MET A 250 -16.95 -0.01 10.56
CA MET A 250 -18.40 -0.09 10.72
C MET A 250 -18.76 -1.49 11.23
N GLN A 251 -20.01 -1.70 11.62
CA GLN A 251 -20.52 -3.04 11.99
C GLN A 251 -20.49 -3.96 10.76
N HIS A 252 -20.45 -5.27 11.02
CA HIS A 252 -20.63 -6.25 9.95
C HIS A 252 -22.02 -6.09 9.33
N PRO A 253 -22.11 -6.07 7.97
CA PRO A 253 -23.40 -6.16 7.30
C PRO A 253 -23.99 -7.57 7.43
N GLU A 254 -25.32 -7.68 7.25
CA GLU A 254 -26.01 -8.96 7.11
C GLU A 254 -26.89 -8.91 5.85
N PRO A 255 -26.64 -9.80 4.85
CA PRO A 255 -25.57 -10.81 4.82
C PRO A 255 -24.17 -10.19 4.76
N GLY A 256 -23.16 -10.88 5.31
CA GLY A 256 -21.76 -10.47 5.24
C GLY A 256 -21.21 -10.50 3.83
N LEU A 257 -20.08 -9.81 3.59
CA LEU A 257 -19.31 -9.95 2.38
C LEU A 257 -18.29 -11.08 2.51
N HIS A 258 -18.06 -11.79 1.39
CA HIS A 258 -17.05 -12.84 1.28
C HIS A 258 -15.72 -12.32 0.75
N HIS A 259 -15.79 -11.34 -0.15
CA HIS A 259 -14.65 -10.76 -0.86
C HIS A 259 -14.37 -9.34 -0.38
N PRO A 260 -13.13 -8.87 -0.40
CA PRO A 260 -12.86 -7.44 -0.50
C PRO A 260 -13.35 -6.92 -1.85
N ILE A 261 -14.04 -5.80 -1.84
CA ILE A 261 -14.66 -5.19 -3.02
C ILE A 261 -13.95 -3.88 -3.35
N ASN A 262 -13.55 -3.69 -4.59
CA ASN A 262 -13.12 -2.41 -5.13
C ASN A 262 -14.25 -1.77 -5.94
N VAL A 263 -14.86 -0.71 -5.43
CA VAL A 263 -15.85 0.09 -6.16
C VAL A 263 -15.10 1.13 -6.98
N PHE A 264 -15.00 0.91 -8.28
CA PHE A 264 -14.07 1.62 -9.16
C PHE A 264 -14.37 3.13 -9.26
N GLU A 265 -15.64 3.50 -9.49
CA GLU A 265 -16.05 4.91 -9.66
C GLU A 265 -15.76 5.75 -8.43
N ASP A 266 -15.87 5.16 -7.26
CA ASP A 266 -15.70 5.84 -5.98
C ASP A 266 -14.27 5.75 -5.44
N SER A 267 -13.38 5.00 -6.09
CA SER A 267 -12.04 4.68 -5.58
C SER A 267 -12.11 4.19 -4.13
N MET A 268 -13.04 3.30 -3.85
CA MET A 268 -13.43 2.85 -2.53
C MET A 268 -13.22 1.35 -2.40
N PHE A 269 -12.58 0.93 -1.30
CA PHE A 269 -12.49 -0.47 -0.91
C PHE A 269 -13.45 -0.76 0.24
N LEU A 270 -14.21 -1.84 0.09
CA LEU A 270 -15.16 -2.38 1.06
C LEU A 270 -14.64 -3.74 1.49
N SER A 271 -14.15 -3.87 2.72
CA SER A 271 -13.45 -5.07 3.16
C SER A 271 -14.09 -5.69 4.39
N PRO A 272 -14.44 -6.98 4.36
CA PRO A 272 -14.80 -7.73 5.57
C PRO A 272 -13.56 -7.90 6.44
N MET A 273 -13.61 -7.46 7.70
CA MET A 273 -12.50 -7.56 8.65
C MET A 273 -12.88 -8.47 9.83
N GLU A 274 -11.90 -8.88 10.65
CA GLU A 274 -12.15 -9.74 11.82
C GLU A 274 -13.19 -9.14 12.78
N HIS A 275 -13.18 -7.81 12.96
CA HIS A 275 -14.03 -7.11 13.93
C HIS A 275 -14.88 -6.01 13.28
N GLY A 276 -15.51 -6.32 12.16
CA GLY A 276 -16.38 -5.38 11.50
C GLY A 276 -16.12 -5.28 10.00
N PHE A 277 -16.58 -4.19 9.45
CA PHE A 277 -16.50 -3.87 8.03
C PHE A 277 -15.65 -2.60 7.85
N ARG A 278 -14.69 -2.65 6.94
CA ARG A 278 -13.79 -1.52 6.66
C ARG A 278 -14.11 -0.87 5.33
N LEU A 279 -14.51 0.39 5.40
CA LEU A 279 -14.58 1.28 4.25
C LEU A 279 -13.27 2.08 4.17
N THR A 280 -12.49 1.86 3.11
CA THR A 280 -11.23 2.57 2.87
C THR A 280 -11.35 3.39 1.60
N SER A 281 -10.99 4.67 1.64
CA SER A 281 -11.00 5.55 0.47
C SER A 281 -10.09 6.75 0.66
N GLY A 282 -9.90 7.50 -0.43
CA GLY A 282 -9.26 8.79 -0.44
C GLY A 282 -7.74 8.76 -0.52
N VAL A 283 -7.26 9.80 -1.18
CA VAL A 283 -5.85 10.22 -1.24
C VAL A 283 -5.80 11.68 -0.86
N GLU A 284 -5.14 11.99 0.24
CA GLU A 284 -4.82 13.35 0.62
C GLU A 284 -3.31 13.60 0.50
N LEU A 285 -2.93 14.59 -0.29
CA LEU A 285 -1.56 15.07 -0.43
C LEU A 285 -1.37 16.29 0.46
N ALA A 286 -0.65 16.10 1.56
CA ALA A 286 -0.45 17.11 2.59
C ALA A 286 0.91 16.92 3.28
N ASN A 287 1.36 17.95 4.01
CA ASN A 287 2.50 17.78 4.91
C ASN A 287 2.19 16.64 5.89
N ILE A 288 3.21 15.79 6.16
CA ILE A 288 3.08 14.62 7.02
C ILE A 288 2.61 14.98 8.45
N GLU A 289 2.91 16.18 8.92
CA GLU A 289 2.53 16.68 10.25
C GLU A 289 1.16 17.35 10.29
N ALA A 290 0.51 17.55 9.13
CA ALA A 290 -0.80 18.19 9.09
C ALA A 290 -1.85 17.36 9.85
N PRO A 291 -2.81 17.97 10.58
CA PRO A 291 -3.86 17.21 11.26
C PRO A 291 -4.71 16.42 10.24
N PRO A 292 -5.24 15.23 10.61
CA PRO A 292 -6.11 14.46 9.73
C PRO A 292 -7.43 15.18 9.46
N ASP A 293 -7.99 14.95 8.25
CA ASP A 293 -9.32 15.43 7.87
C ASP A 293 -10.21 14.26 7.49
N PHE A 294 -11.12 13.89 8.38
CA PHE A 294 -12.02 12.76 8.19
C PHE A 294 -13.32 13.13 7.45
N THR A 295 -13.48 14.36 6.99
CA THR A 295 -14.71 14.82 6.32
C THR A 295 -15.00 13.97 5.08
N ARG A 296 -14.00 13.76 4.23
CA ARG A 296 -14.19 13.01 2.97
C ARG A 296 -14.53 11.55 3.19
N ILE A 297 -13.87 10.86 4.10
CA ILE A 297 -14.19 9.45 4.36
C ILE A 297 -15.60 9.28 4.91
N ARG A 298 -16.10 10.25 5.71
CA ARG A 298 -17.49 10.25 6.19
C ARG A 298 -18.49 10.43 5.04
N HIS A 299 -18.17 11.22 4.01
CA HIS A 299 -19.01 11.38 2.82
C HIS A 299 -19.08 10.12 1.94
N MET A 300 -18.18 9.17 2.14
CA MET A 300 -18.21 7.88 1.44
C MET A 300 -19.17 6.87 2.09
N ILE A 301 -19.57 7.09 3.36
CA ILE A 301 -20.46 6.17 4.09
C ILE A 301 -21.78 5.96 3.36
N PRO A 302 -22.54 7.01 2.93
CA PRO A 302 -23.78 6.81 2.19
C PRO A 302 -23.64 5.97 0.91
N ARG A 303 -22.44 6.03 0.27
CA ARG A 303 -22.16 5.23 -0.93
C ARG A 303 -21.97 3.75 -0.56
N ALA A 304 -21.25 3.46 0.53
CA ALA A 304 -21.11 2.11 1.04
C ALA A 304 -22.46 1.51 1.48
N LEU A 305 -23.32 2.33 2.14
CA LEU A 305 -24.67 1.91 2.53
C LEU A 305 -25.57 1.58 1.34
N ARG A 306 -25.38 2.27 0.20
CA ARG A 306 -26.10 1.99 -1.05
C ARG A 306 -25.57 0.74 -1.75
N ALA A 307 -24.30 0.39 -1.52
CA ALA A 307 -23.62 -0.71 -2.20
C ALA A 307 -23.77 -2.07 -1.52
N VAL A 308 -23.92 -2.09 -0.18
CA VAL A 308 -23.86 -3.30 0.63
C VAL A 308 -25.16 -3.51 1.39
N LYS A 309 -25.78 -4.66 1.19
CA LYS A 309 -27.03 -5.07 1.89
C LYS A 309 -26.81 -5.12 3.39
N GLY A 310 -27.78 -4.62 4.14
CA GLY A 310 -27.79 -4.69 5.60
C GLY A 310 -26.67 -3.91 6.31
N LEU A 311 -25.83 -3.17 5.57
CA LEU A 311 -24.83 -2.31 6.20
C LEU A 311 -25.50 -1.15 6.93
N ARG A 312 -25.07 -0.88 8.17
CA ARG A 312 -25.59 0.23 9.00
C ARG A 312 -24.56 1.36 9.08
N GLY A 313 -25.05 2.60 9.15
CA GLY A 313 -24.22 3.80 9.15
C GLY A 313 -23.47 4.10 10.47
N GLU A 314 -23.55 3.21 11.46
CA GLU A 314 -22.87 3.39 12.73
C GLU A 314 -21.36 3.27 12.56
N GLN A 315 -20.64 4.30 13.02
CA GLN A 315 -19.19 4.38 12.93
C GLN A 315 -18.56 3.97 14.25
N HIS A 316 -17.59 3.04 14.21
CA HIS A 316 -16.85 2.65 15.40
C HIS A 316 -15.51 3.36 15.53
N ARG A 317 -14.75 3.47 14.44
CA ARG A 317 -13.40 4.02 14.47
C ARG A 317 -13.01 4.65 13.14
N LEU A 318 -12.44 5.85 13.22
CA LEU A 318 -11.79 6.54 12.10
C LEU A 318 -10.28 6.40 12.22
N TRP A 319 -9.60 6.24 11.08
CA TRP A 319 -8.16 6.10 11.05
C TRP A 319 -7.57 6.76 9.80
N MET A 320 -6.32 7.19 9.90
CA MET A 320 -5.53 7.74 8.82
C MET A 320 -4.12 7.16 8.86
N GLY A 321 -3.55 6.86 7.69
CA GLY A 321 -2.17 6.41 7.55
C GLY A 321 -1.46 7.01 6.35
N TYR A 322 -0.15 6.82 6.30
CA TYR A 322 0.76 7.46 5.36
C TYR A 322 1.31 6.44 4.37
N ARG A 323 0.79 6.40 3.15
CA ARG A 323 1.32 5.54 2.08
C ARG A 323 2.62 6.15 1.56
N PRO A 324 3.75 5.43 1.57
CA PRO A 324 5.03 5.91 1.02
C PRO A 324 5.00 5.83 -0.50
N SER A 325 4.66 6.92 -1.18
CA SER A 325 4.37 6.91 -2.61
C SER A 325 5.49 7.49 -3.46
N MET A 326 5.98 6.65 -4.37
CA MET A 326 6.94 7.05 -5.41
C MET A 326 6.17 7.53 -6.66
N PRO A 327 6.66 8.54 -7.38
CA PRO A 327 5.94 9.09 -8.54
C PRO A 327 5.81 8.13 -9.73
N ASP A 328 6.65 7.08 -9.77
CA ASP A 328 6.59 5.97 -10.74
C ASP A 328 5.85 4.74 -10.18
N SER A 329 5.36 4.81 -8.94
CA SER A 329 4.72 3.71 -8.20
C SER A 329 5.58 2.46 -8.02
N VAL A 330 6.90 2.54 -8.25
CA VAL A 330 7.85 1.43 -8.09
C VAL A 330 8.59 1.60 -6.76
N PRO A 331 8.62 0.58 -5.88
CA PRO A 331 9.36 0.68 -4.63
C PRO A 331 10.87 0.85 -4.84
N ARG A 332 11.55 1.32 -3.82
CA ARG A 332 13.02 1.42 -3.79
C ARG A 332 13.56 0.35 -2.87
N LEU A 333 14.55 -0.37 -3.38
CA LEU A 333 15.04 -1.61 -2.79
C LEU A 333 16.52 -1.80 -3.13
N GLY A 334 17.32 -2.19 -2.14
CA GLY A 334 18.73 -2.51 -2.33
C GLY A 334 19.70 -1.60 -1.58
N PRO A 335 20.99 -1.65 -1.90
CA PRO A 335 22.00 -0.80 -1.29
C PRO A 335 21.84 0.66 -1.71
N VAL A 336 22.23 1.57 -0.84
CA VAL A 336 22.28 3.01 -1.13
C VAL A 336 23.61 3.31 -1.80
N LEU A 337 23.58 3.86 -3.01
CA LEU A 337 24.78 4.16 -3.77
C LEU A 337 25.70 5.11 -2.98
N GLY A 338 26.98 4.74 -2.84
CA GLY A 338 27.97 5.47 -2.04
C GLY A 338 27.94 5.17 -0.54
N HIS A 339 27.08 4.23 -0.08
CA HIS A 339 26.92 3.85 1.32
C HIS A 339 26.84 2.34 1.47
N GLU A 340 27.99 1.66 1.60
CA GLU A 340 28.08 0.19 1.52
C GLU A 340 27.25 -0.56 2.59
N ASN A 341 27.07 0.05 3.76
CA ASN A 341 26.39 -0.55 4.90
C ASN A 341 24.94 -0.06 5.09
N ILE A 342 24.40 0.74 4.15
CA ILE A 342 23.04 1.25 4.24
C ILE A 342 22.20 0.68 3.09
N PHE A 343 21.09 0.08 3.46
CA PHE A 343 20.13 -0.54 2.56
C PHE A 343 18.75 0.12 2.70
N VAL A 344 17.93 -0.04 1.69
CA VAL A 344 16.56 0.50 1.69
C VAL A 344 15.54 -0.55 1.28
N GLY A 345 14.32 -0.41 1.82
CA GLY A 345 13.14 -1.16 1.41
C GLY A 345 11.88 -0.34 1.71
N PHE A 346 11.48 0.57 0.81
CA PHE A 346 10.33 1.46 0.99
C PHE A 346 9.64 1.82 -0.34
N GLY A 347 8.59 2.62 -0.28
CA GLY A 347 7.93 3.15 -1.47
C GLY A 347 6.88 2.22 -2.07
N GLY A 348 6.36 1.27 -1.28
CA GLY A 348 5.32 0.33 -1.72
C GLY A 348 3.95 0.96 -2.01
N GLY A 349 3.75 2.25 -1.69
CA GLY A 349 2.52 2.99 -1.98
C GLY A 349 1.26 2.24 -1.52
N HIS A 350 0.34 2.00 -2.44
CA HIS A 350 -0.93 1.29 -2.16
C HIS A 350 -0.77 -0.21 -1.94
N ILE A 351 0.34 -0.82 -2.39
CA ILE A 351 0.56 -2.28 -2.33
C ILE A 351 1.69 -2.67 -1.36
N GLY A 352 2.05 -1.76 -0.44
CA GLY A 352 3.13 -1.99 0.52
C GLY A 352 2.93 -3.25 1.36
N MET A 353 1.69 -3.56 1.78
CA MET A 353 1.39 -4.79 2.50
C MET A 353 1.61 -6.03 1.61
N THR A 354 1.12 -6.03 0.37
CA THR A 354 1.35 -7.12 -0.58
C THR A 354 2.84 -7.40 -0.81
N LEU A 355 3.65 -6.35 -0.94
CA LEU A 355 5.08 -6.46 -1.24
C LEU A 355 5.98 -6.62 -0.01
N GLY A 356 5.45 -6.42 1.20
CA GLY A 356 6.24 -6.44 2.44
C GLY A 356 7.12 -7.69 2.59
N PRO A 357 6.58 -8.91 2.50
CA PRO A 357 7.37 -10.13 2.59
C PRO A 357 8.42 -10.27 1.49
N THR A 358 8.09 -9.88 0.25
CA THR A 358 9.04 -9.91 -0.88
C THR A 358 10.19 -8.94 -0.67
N ILE A 359 9.91 -7.71 -0.27
CA ILE A 359 10.93 -6.70 0.04
C ILE A 359 11.79 -7.18 1.21
N GLY A 360 11.17 -7.74 2.25
CA GLY A 360 11.87 -8.27 3.42
C GLY A 360 12.82 -9.41 3.04
N LYS A 361 12.34 -10.39 2.26
CA LYS A 361 13.17 -11.52 1.80
C LYS A 361 14.33 -11.04 0.94
N ILE A 362 14.09 -10.22 -0.07
CA ILE A 362 15.15 -9.70 -0.96
C ILE A 362 16.20 -8.93 -0.13
N THR A 363 15.77 -8.10 0.81
CA THR A 363 16.69 -7.34 1.68
C THR A 363 17.52 -8.28 2.56
N ALA A 364 16.89 -9.30 3.16
CA ALA A 364 17.60 -10.30 3.97
C ALA A 364 18.61 -11.11 3.16
N ASP A 365 18.23 -11.55 1.95
CA ASP A 365 19.10 -12.30 1.05
C ASP A 365 20.29 -11.45 0.58
N LEU A 366 20.06 -10.16 0.29
CA LEU A 366 21.09 -9.21 -0.09
C LEU A 366 22.12 -9.01 1.04
N ILE A 367 21.66 -8.79 2.26
CA ILE A 367 22.52 -8.61 3.44
C ILE A 367 23.31 -9.88 3.74
N ALA A 368 22.69 -11.05 3.54
CA ALA A 368 23.33 -12.35 3.74
C ALA A 368 24.18 -12.82 2.55
N ASN A 369 24.38 -12.01 1.52
CA ASN A 369 25.08 -12.33 0.28
C ASN A 369 24.55 -13.61 -0.41
N ARG A 370 23.21 -13.81 -0.37
CA ARG A 370 22.54 -14.91 -1.07
C ARG A 370 22.14 -14.49 -2.48
N LYS A 371 21.90 -15.48 -3.33
CA LYS A 371 21.39 -15.25 -4.69
C LYS A 371 19.99 -14.60 -4.62
N LEU A 372 19.82 -13.53 -5.36
CA LEU A 372 18.55 -12.85 -5.48
C LEU A 372 17.68 -13.47 -6.59
N GLU A 373 16.38 -13.47 -6.37
CA GLU A 373 15.38 -13.96 -7.34
C GLU A 373 14.98 -12.89 -8.36
N VAL A 374 15.32 -11.61 -8.07
CA VAL A 374 14.99 -10.47 -8.94
C VAL A 374 16.22 -9.61 -9.19
N GLU A 375 16.26 -8.98 -10.36
CA GLU A 375 17.26 -7.96 -10.69
C GLU A 375 16.96 -6.68 -9.91
N LEU A 376 17.94 -6.12 -9.18
CA LEU A 376 17.75 -4.94 -8.34
C LEU A 376 17.82 -3.60 -9.11
N ALA A 377 18.48 -3.55 -10.26
CA ALA A 377 18.69 -2.31 -10.99
C ALA A 377 17.42 -1.47 -11.26
N PRO A 378 16.23 -2.09 -11.52
CA PRO A 378 14.98 -1.34 -11.68
C PRO A 378 14.47 -0.64 -10.41
N TYR A 379 14.93 -1.06 -9.23
CA TYR A 379 14.44 -0.61 -7.92
C TYR A 379 15.46 0.22 -7.14
N ALA A 380 16.67 0.35 -7.67
CA ALA A 380 17.74 1.13 -7.05
C ALA A 380 17.33 2.61 -6.88
N ILE A 381 17.84 3.25 -5.82
CA ILE A 381 17.82 4.71 -5.70
C ILE A 381 18.76 5.26 -6.80
N ARG A 382 18.20 6.11 -7.65
CA ARG A 382 18.97 6.83 -8.66
C ARG A 382 19.18 8.27 -8.20
N PRO A 383 20.37 8.82 -8.40
CA PRO A 383 20.68 10.20 -8.06
C PRO A 383 19.79 11.23 -8.78
#